data_0130a68c9efe1c61a2fd3dcf88ba8d1d
#
_entry.id   0130a68c9efe1c61a2fd3dcf88ba8d1d
#
_cell.length_a   1.000
_cell.length_b   1.000
_cell.length_c   1.000
_cell.angle_alpha   90.00
_cell.angle_beta   90.00
_cell.angle_gamma   90.00
#
_symmetry.space_group_name_H-M   'P 1'
#
loop_
_entity.id
_entity.type
_entity.pdbx_description
1 polymer ?
#
loop_
_entity_poly.entity_id
_entity_poly.type
_entity_poly.pdbx_seq_one_letter_code
_entity_poly.pdbx_strand_id
1 'polypeptide(L)'
;MSEINFDPVNLTQSLVKCASVTPKDEGALTVVANHLNAIGCDCHPLTFSGNNSYEVKNLFATIGNEGKHFAYAGHTDVVPVGNESSWKYPPFSARIDAGKLYGRGSEDMKS
;
A
#
# COMPACT_ATOMS: atom_id res chain seq x y z
N MET A 1 23.65 -6.73 -12.69
CA MET A 1 22.43 -6.45 -11.90
C MET A 1 22.26 -4.95 -11.78
N SER A 2 21.13 -4.44 -12.19
CA SER A 2 20.80 -3.05 -11.91
C SER A 2 20.60 -2.88 -10.40
N GLU A 3 21.22 -1.86 -9.83
CA GLU A 3 20.93 -1.48 -8.46
C GLU A 3 19.46 -1.09 -8.36
N ILE A 4 18.73 -1.71 -7.43
CA ILE A 4 17.35 -1.32 -7.13
C ILE A 4 17.43 -0.07 -6.29
N ASN A 5 17.12 1.07 -6.91
CA ASN A 5 17.05 2.33 -6.19
C ASN A 5 15.72 2.37 -5.43
N PHE A 6 15.77 1.97 -4.18
CA PHE A 6 14.60 1.95 -3.30
C PHE A 6 14.48 3.29 -2.57
N ASP A 7 13.43 4.01 -2.83
CA ASP A 7 13.08 5.25 -2.12
C ASP A 7 11.78 5.04 -1.34
N PRO A 8 11.86 4.86 -0.01
CA PRO A 8 10.68 4.62 0.81
C PRO A 8 9.73 5.82 0.83
N VAL A 9 10.21 7.04 0.67
CA VAL A 9 9.35 8.23 0.61
C VAL A 9 8.50 8.22 -0.66
N ASN A 10 9.13 7.97 -1.80
CA ASN A 10 8.41 7.86 -3.08
C ASN A 10 7.40 6.71 -3.08
N LEU A 11 7.76 5.57 -2.51
CA LEU A 11 6.86 4.44 -2.38
C LEU A 11 5.65 4.79 -1.51
N THR A 12 5.88 5.41 -0.36
CA THR A 12 4.81 5.87 0.53
C THR A 12 3.90 6.86 -0.18
N GLN A 13 4.45 7.84 -0.90
CA GLN A 13 3.66 8.79 -1.68
C GLN A 13 2.79 8.08 -2.72
N SER A 14 3.35 7.11 -3.44
CA SER A 14 2.62 6.35 -4.45
C SER A 14 1.43 5.59 -3.83
N LEU A 15 1.62 5.02 -2.65
CA LEU A 15 0.56 4.31 -1.93
C LEU A 15 -0.51 5.28 -1.39
N VAL A 16 -0.11 6.41 -0.83
CA VAL A 16 -1.06 7.41 -0.31
C VAL A 16 -1.94 7.97 -1.44
N LYS A 17 -1.40 8.14 -2.65
CA LYS A 17 -2.16 8.59 -3.81
C LYS A 17 -3.24 7.59 -4.27
N CYS A 18 -3.11 6.32 -3.90
CA CYS A 18 -4.17 5.34 -4.12
C CYS A 18 -5.27 5.55 -3.08
N ALA A 19 -6.44 5.99 -3.51
CA ALA A 19 -7.57 6.28 -2.61
C ALA A 19 -8.27 4.98 -2.16
N SER A 20 -7.50 4.10 -1.53
CA SER A 20 -7.91 2.74 -1.17
C SER A 20 -8.76 2.67 0.09
N VAL A 21 -9.83 3.46 0.14
CA VAL A 21 -10.80 3.41 1.23
C VAL A 21 -11.54 2.08 1.20
N THR A 22 -11.45 1.33 2.30
CA THR A 22 -12.05 -0.01 2.42
C THR A 22 -13.46 -0.07 1.83
N PRO A 23 -13.78 -1.02 0.95
CA PRO A 23 -13.00 -2.20 0.53
C PRO A 23 -12.21 -2.00 -0.78
N LYS A 24 -12.07 -0.76 -1.25
CA LYS A 24 -11.45 -0.44 -2.54
C LYS A 24 -9.94 -0.59 -2.46
N ASP A 25 -9.34 -1.12 -3.54
CA ASP A 25 -7.89 -1.22 -3.68
C ASP A 25 -7.28 0.00 -4.39
N GLU A 26 -7.92 0.47 -5.44
CA GLU A 26 -7.51 1.65 -6.23
C GLU A 26 -6.04 1.60 -6.70
N GLY A 27 -5.54 0.40 -6.96
CA GLY A 27 -4.18 0.18 -7.47
C GLY A 27 -3.09 0.04 -6.39
N ALA A 28 -3.43 0.13 -5.11
CA ALA A 28 -2.45 0.07 -4.03
C ALA A 28 -1.66 -1.25 -4.03
N LEU A 29 -2.33 -2.38 -4.19
CA LEU A 29 -1.65 -3.68 -4.24
C LEU A 29 -0.77 -3.84 -5.48
N THR A 30 -1.12 -3.21 -6.59
CA THR A 30 -0.27 -3.21 -7.79
C THR A 30 1.02 -2.44 -7.54
N VAL A 31 0.97 -1.31 -6.84
CA VAL A 31 2.16 -0.56 -6.43
C VAL A 31 3.07 -1.44 -5.58
N VAL A 32 2.53 -2.12 -4.58
CA VAL A 32 3.29 -3.03 -3.72
C VAL A 32 3.88 -4.19 -4.53
N ALA A 33 3.06 -4.85 -5.36
CA ALA A 33 3.50 -5.99 -6.15
C ALA A 33 4.64 -5.62 -7.11
N ASN A 34 4.59 -4.46 -7.75
CA ASN A 34 5.64 -4.01 -8.64
C ASN A 34 6.99 -3.86 -7.91
N HIS A 35 6.99 -3.32 -6.71
CA HIS A 35 8.19 -3.19 -5.90
C HIS A 35 8.71 -4.54 -5.41
N LEU A 36 7.81 -5.42 -4.97
CA LEU A 36 8.19 -6.77 -4.50
C LEU A 36 8.73 -7.62 -5.65
N ASN A 37 8.10 -7.56 -6.83
CA ASN A 37 8.62 -8.25 -8.02
C ASN A 37 10.02 -7.76 -8.40
N ALA A 38 10.26 -6.45 -8.29
CA ALA A 38 11.56 -5.86 -8.62
C ALA A 38 12.69 -6.38 -7.72
N ILE A 39 12.40 -6.77 -6.49
CA ILE A 39 13.38 -7.36 -5.56
C ILE A 39 13.39 -8.89 -5.57
N GLY A 40 12.65 -9.51 -6.47
CA GLY A 40 12.68 -10.96 -6.69
C GLY A 40 11.61 -11.76 -5.93
N CYS A 41 10.60 -11.10 -5.37
CA CYS A 41 9.49 -11.82 -4.74
C CYS A 41 8.57 -12.44 -5.79
N ASP A 42 7.99 -13.59 -5.44
CA ASP A 42 6.85 -14.18 -6.15
C ASP A 42 5.56 -13.58 -5.57
N CYS A 43 4.83 -12.85 -6.40
CA CYS A 43 3.60 -12.18 -5.99
C CYS A 43 2.36 -12.95 -6.48
N HIS A 44 1.42 -13.19 -5.59
CA HIS A 44 0.17 -13.88 -5.85
C HIS A 44 -0.99 -12.99 -5.42
N PRO A 45 -1.64 -12.27 -6.35
CA PRO A 45 -2.85 -11.53 -6.05
C PRO A 45 -4.01 -12.50 -5.78
N LEU A 46 -4.72 -12.28 -4.70
CA LEU A 46 -5.83 -13.11 -4.25
C LEU A 46 -7.05 -12.21 -3.99
N THR A 47 -8.20 -12.64 -4.50
CA THR A 47 -9.45 -11.94 -4.27
C THR A 47 -10.37 -12.82 -3.45
N PHE A 48 -10.88 -12.28 -2.35
CA PHE A 48 -11.80 -12.98 -1.47
C PHE A 48 -13.16 -12.28 -1.46
N SER A 49 -14.21 -13.06 -1.49
CA SER A 49 -15.57 -12.60 -1.33
C SER A 49 -16.38 -13.65 -0.59
N GLY A 50 -17.47 -13.24 0.05
CA GLY A 50 -18.35 -14.15 0.78
C GLY A 50 -19.81 -13.72 0.68
N ASN A 51 -20.71 -14.54 1.20
CA ASN A 51 -22.12 -14.20 1.26
C ASN A 51 -22.33 -12.95 2.10
N ASN A 52 -23.04 -11.96 1.54
CA ASN A 52 -23.30 -10.65 2.18
C ASN A 52 -22.03 -9.84 2.49
N SER A 53 -20.95 -10.11 1.77
CA SER A 53 -19.68 -9.38 1.92
C SER A 53 -19.22 -8.82 0.58
N TYR A 54 -18.51 -7.71 0.61
CA TYR A 54 -17.87 -7.16 -0.56
C TYR A 54 -16.60 -7.92 -0.91
N GLU A 55 -16.17 -7.78 -2.15
CA GLU A 55 -14.91 -8.33 -2.64
C GLU A 55 -13.72 -7.58 -2.04
N VAL A 56 -12.72 -8.33 -1.56
CA VAL A 56 -11.49 -7.78 -1.00
C VAL A 56 -10.30 -8.38 -1.73
N LYS A 57 -9.45 -7.50 -2.25
CA LYS A 57 -8.19 -7.89 -2.89
C LYS A 57 -7.08 -7.99 -1.86
N ASN A 58 -6.30 -9.05 -1.97
CA ASN A 58 -5.14 -9.30 -1.13
C ASN A 58 -3.93 -9.61 -2.01
N LEU A 59 -2.74 -9.48 -1.44
CA LEU A 59 -1.50 -9.87 -2.07
C LEU A 59 -0.73 -10.78 -1.12
N PHE A 60 -0.38 -11.95 -1.61
CA PHE A 60 0.54 -12.86 -0.95
C PHE A 60 1.86 -12.87 -1.74
N ALA A 61 2.97 -12.62 -1.07
CA ALA A 61 4.27 -12.61 -1.72
C ALA A 61 5.28 -13.39 -0.91
N THR A 62 6.17 -14.10 -1.61
CA THR A 62 7.22 -14.90 -0.99
C THR A 62 8.57 -14.60 -1.63
N ILE A 63 9.63 -14.76 -0.86
CA ILE A 63 11.00 -14.70 -1.35
C ILE A 63 11.83 -15.74 -0.60
N GLY A 64 12.75 -16.42 -1.32
CA GLY A 64 13.53 -17.52 -0.77
C GLY A 64 12.76 -18.83 -0.74
N ASN A 65 13.46 -19.92 -0.48
CA ASN A 65 12.92 -21.28 -0.53
C ASN A 65 13.53 -22.23 0.52
N GLU A 66 14.33 -21.71 1.43
CA GLU A 66 15.05 -22.51 2.44
C GLU A 66 15.05 -21.80 3.79
N GLY A 67 15.17 -22.61 4.84
CA GLY A 67 15.34 -22.11 6.20
C GLY A 67 14.07 -21.76 6.90
N LYS A 68 14.19 -20.97 7.94
CA LYS A 68 13.05 -20.53 8.77
C LYS A 68 12.24 -19.47 8.06
N HIS A 69 10.93 -19.52 8.26
CA HIS A 69 10.01 -18.54 7.70
C HIS A 69 9.84 -17.35 8.64
N PHE A 70 9.88 -16.17 8.06
CA PHE A 70 9.46 -14.91 8.68
C PHE A 70 8.34 -14.34 7.85
N ALA A 71 7.25 -13.92 8.48
CA ALA A 71 6.11 -13.33 7.78
C ALA A 71 5.87 -11.91 8.28
N TYR A 72 5.63 -11.01 7.34
CA TYR A 72 5.15 -9.66 7.60
C TYR A 72 3.69 -9.56 7.14
N ALA A 73 2.82 -9.04 7.98
CA ALA A 73 1.42 -8.80 7.64
C ALA A 73 1.11 -7.31 7.77
N GLY A 74 0.64 -6.72 6.68
CA GLY A 74 0.26 -5.33 6.64
C GLY A 74 -1.01 -5.14 5.81
N HIS A 75 -1.53 -3.92 5.78
CA HIS A 75 -2.68 -3.57 4.96
C HIS A 75 -2.43 -2.30 4.16
N THR A 76 -3.11 -2.19 3.02
CA THR A 76 -3.02 -1.04 2.12
C THR A 76 -4.30 -0.22 2.10
N ASP A 77 -5.38 -0.73 2.67
CA ASP A 77 -6.63 0.01 2.77
C ASP A 77 -6.59 1.03 3.90
N VAL A 78 -7.46 1.99 3.81
CA VAL A 78 -7.56 3.09 4.77
C VAL A 78 -9.02 3.34 5.14
N VAL A 79 -9.21 3.98 6.29
CA VAL A 79 -10.54 4.43 6.72
C VAL A 79 -10.98 5.67 5.94
N PRO A 80 -12.28 5.97 5.88
CA PRO A 80 -12.78 7.19 5.26
C PRO A 80 -12.13 8.45 5.82
N VAL A 81 -12.00 9.47 4.97
CA VAL A 81 -11.27 10.70 5.31
C VAL A 81 -12.09 11.70 6.13
N GLY A 82 -13.39 11.49 6.23
CA GLY A 82 -14.29 12.44 6.88
C GLY A 82 -14.49 13.70 6.02
N ASN A 83 -14.56 14.85 6.66
CA ASN A 83 -14.74 16.12 5.97
C ASN A 83 -13.43 16.59 5.34
N GLU A 84 -13.35 16.56 4.01
CA GLU A 84 -12.16 16.95 3.26
C GLU A 84 -11.73 18.39 3.51
N SER A 85 -12.68 19.28 3.81
CA SER A 85 -12.37 20.68 4.11
C SER A 85 -11.57 20.87 5.41
N SER A 86 -11.56 19.87 6.29
CA SER A 86 -10.77 19.89 7.53
C SER A 86 -9.31 19.49 7.32
N TRP A 87 -8.97 19.01 6.13
CA TRP A 87 -7.60 18.63 5.81
C TRP A 87 -6.79 19.84 5.33
N LYS A 88 -5.57 19.97 5.85
CA LYS A 88 -4.63 21.02 5.40
C LYS A 88 -4.28 20.88 3.92
N TYR A 89 -4.07 19.64 3.46
CA TYR A 89 -3.88 19.27 2.06
C TYR A 89 -4.87 18.18 1.70
N PRO A 90 -5.24 18.02 0.41
CA PRO A 90 -6.13 16.94 0.02
C PRO A 90 -5.64 15.57 0.54
N PRO A 91 -6.54 14.73 1.10
CA PRO A 91 -6.14 13.54 1.86
C PRO A 91 -5.36 12.49 1.06
N PHE A 92 -5.48 12.50 -0.28
CA PHE A 92 -4.74 11.57 -1.15
C PHE A 92 -3.70 12.27 -2.02
N SER A 93 -3.32 13.49 -1.67
CA SER A 93 -2.31 14.26 -2.41
C SER A 93 -0.87 13.80 -2.15
N ALA A 94 -0.63 13.15 -1.03
CA ALA A 94 0.71 12.76 -0.58
C ALA A 94 1.69 13.95 -0.55
N ARG A 95 1.21 15.11 -0.14
CA ARG A 95 1.99 16.35 -0.11
C ARG A 95 3.12 16.25 0.90
N ILE A 96 4.30 16.65 0.47
CA ILE A 96 5.44 16.85 1.37
C ILE A 96 5.60 18.35 1.61
N ASP A 97 5.62 18.73 2.89
CA ASP A 97 5.82 20.11 3.32
C ASP A 97 6.59 20.13 4.64
N ALA A 98 7.65 20.94 4.69
CA ALA A 98 8.52 21.10 5.86
C ALA A 98 9.01 19.74 6.44
N GLY A 99 9.36 18.80 5.57
CA GLY A 99 9.87 17.48 5.96
C GLY A 99 8.80 16.49 6.45
N LYS A 100 7.52 16.81 6.27
CA LYS A 100 6.40 15.94 6.65
C LYS A 100 5.60 15.50 5.43
N LEU A 101 5.21 14.24 5.41
CA LEU A 101 4.32 13.69 4.39
C LEU A 101 2.89 13.67 4.92
N TYR A 102 1.99 14.31 4.19
CA TYR A 102 0.57 14.46 4.56
C TYR A 102 -0.31 13.56 3.70
N GLY A 103 -1.21 12.85 4.34
CA GLY A 103 -2.21 12.07 3.62
C GLY A 103 -2.84 10.97 4.47
N ARG A 104 -4.01 10.53 4.05
CA ARG A 104 -4.68 9.41 4.69
C ARG A 104 -3.87 8.13 4.47
N GLY A 105 -3.52 7.44 5.56
CA GLY A 105 -2.70 6.23 5.51
C GLY A 105 -1.20 6.47 5.58
N SER A 106 -0.75 7.72 5.68
CA SER A 106 0.68 8.02 5.75
C SER A 106 1.36 7.46 7.01
N GLU A 107 0.60 7.18 8.04
CA GLU A 107 1.07 6.57 9.28
C GLU A 107 0.52 5.15 9.46
N ASP A 108 -0.76 4.95 9.22
CA ASP A 108 -1.44 3.66 9.34
C ASP A 108 -2.07 3.20 8.01
N MET A 109 -1.39 2.36 7.25
CA MET A 109 0.00 1.97 7.49
C MET A 109 0.77 1.87 6.15
N LYS A 110 0.74 2.92 5.34
CA LYS A 110 1.39 2.95 4.02
C LYS A 110 2.87 3.37 4.05
N SER A 111 3.35 3.74 5.22
CA SER A 111 4.76 4.14 5.40
C SER A 111 5.66 2.99 5.83
#